data_919a3ba84ddcdb844ee3d6fd303a24f7
#
_entry.id   919a3ba84ddcdb844ee3d6fd303a24f7
#
_cell.length_a   1.000
_cell.length_b   1.000
_cell.length_c   1.000
_cell.angle_alpha   90.00
_cell.angle_beta   90.00
_cell.angle_gamma   90.00
#
_symmetry.space_group_name_H-M   'P 1'
#
loop_
_entity.id
_entity.type
_entity.pdbx_description
1 polymer ?
#
loop_
_entity_poly.entity_id
_entity_poly.type
_entity_poly.pdbx_seq_one_letter_code
_entity_poly.pdbx_strand_id
1 'polypeptide(L)'
;MSVLVTMRVKVKDFEGVKAAMAKYAGAMKRVGCHWAKVYRAEKDPNDVLFLMEWESHDAFNASGEESGDDFNALVQPVSDWDDVVWRLSDAVEVK
;
A
#
# COMPACT_ATOMS: atom_id res chain seq x y z
N MET A 1 -4.84 17.31 3.40
CA MET A 1 -3.63 17.34 2.54
C MET A 1 -3.25 15.95 2.11
N SER A 2 -3.20 15.71 0.83
CA SER A 2 -2.87 14.39 0.29
C SER A 2 -1.43 13.99 0.62
N VAL A 3 -1.24 12.69 0.82
CA VAL A 3 0.07 12.09 1.08
C VAL A 3 0.30 10.94 0.11
N LEU A 4 1.56 10.70 -0.19
CA LEU A 4 1.98 9.51 -0.93
C LEU A 4 2.40 8.46 0.10
N VAL A 5 1.94 7.23 -0.08
CA VAL A 5 2.29 6.14 0.83
C VAL A 5 2.96 5.03 0.04
N THR A 6 4.10 4.57 0.55
CA THR A 6 4.74 3.38 0.04
C THR A 6 4.76 2.32 1.13
N MET A 7 4.42 1.07 0.76
CA MET A 7 4.51 -0.08 1.65
C MET A 7 5.28 -1.17 0.90
N ARG A 8 6.42 -1.57 1.44
CA ARG A 8 7.24 -2.61 0.84
C ARG A 8 7.27 -3.83 1.76
N VAL A 9 7.13 -5.01 1.17
CA VAL A 9 7.13 -6.26 1.93
C VAL A 9 7.51 -7.42 1.02
N LYS A 10 8.15 -8.45 1.57
CA LYS A 10 8.31 -9.73 0.90
C LYS A 10 7.14 -10.62 1.26
N VAL A 11 6.57 -11.28 0.27
CA VAL A 11 5.40 -12.13 0.44
C VAL A 11 5.72 -13.58 0.05
N LYS A 12 4.90 -14.48 0.55
CA LYS A 12 5.01 -15.90 0.23
C LYS A 12 4.63 -16.16 -1.23
N ASP A 13 3.55 -15.51 -1.70
CA ASP A 13 2.98 -15.72 -3.03
C ASP A 13 2.24 -14.46 -3.47
N PHE A 14 2.55 -13.99 -4.67
CA PHE A 14 1.92 -12.78 -5.22
C PHE A 14 0.40 -12.93 -5.40
N GLU A 15 -0.13 -14.13 -5.52
CA GLU A 15 -1.58 -14.34 -5.63
C GLU A 15 -2.33 -13.82 -4.40
N GLY A 16 -1.71 -13.86 -3.21
CA GLY A 16 -2.26 -13.27 -2.00
C GLY A 16 -2.40 -11.75 -2.09
N VAL A 17 -1.45 -11.09 -2.72
CA VAL A 17 -1.48 -9.63 -2.97
C VAL A 17 -2.63 -9.29 -3.91
N LYS A 18 -2.79 -10.04 -5.00
CA LYS A 18 -3.90 -9.85 -5.94
C LYS A 18 -5.26 -10.02 -5.25
N ALA A 19 -5.39 -11.05 -4.43
CA ALA A 19 -6.63 -11.30 -3.68
C ALA A 19 -6.93 -10.16 -2.70
N ALA A 20 -5.92 -9.66 -2.00
CA ALA A 20 -6.06 -8.54 -1.07
C ALA A 20 -6.52 -7.27 -1.81
N MET A 21 -5.89 -6.95 -2.92
CA MET A 21 -6.26 -5.76 -3.70
C MET A 21 -7.65 -5.88 -4.32
N ALA A 22 -8.01 -7.05 -4.82
CA ALA A 22 -9.35 -7.29 -5.35
C ALA A 22 -10.43 -7.09 -4.28
N LYS A 23 -10.16 -7.52 -3.04
CA LYS A 23 -11.11 -7.40 -1.93
C LYS A 23 -11.22 -5.98 -1.40
N TYR A 24 -10.10 -5.27 -1.26
CA TYR A 24 -10.06 -4.02 -0.51
C TYR A 24 -9.93 -2.74 -1.34
N ALA A 25 -9.62 -2.81 -2.64
CA ALA A 25 -9.42 -1.60 -3.46
C ALA A 25 -10.62 -0.65 -3.42
N GLY A 26 -11.83 -1.18 -3.55
CA GLY A 26 -13.06 -0.37 -3.49
C GLY A 26 -13.29 0.26 -2.12
N ALA A 27 -13.05 -0.51 -1.06
CA ALA A 27 -13.19 -0.02 0.32
C ALA A 27 -12.15 1.08 0.61
N MET A 28 -10.91 0.90 0.14
CA MET A 28 -9.86 1.90 0.30
C MET A 28 -10.24 3.22 -0.38
N LYS A 29 -10.79 3.16 -1.59
CA LYS A 29 -11.25 4.37 -2.31
C LYS A 29 -12.34 5.10 -1.53
N ARG A 30 -13.28 4.38 -0.93
CA ARG A 30 -14.36 4.99 -0.15
C ARG A 30 -13.89 5.71 1.10
N VAL A 31 -12.74 5.34 1.64
CA VAL A 31 -12.20 5.92 2.87
C VAL A 31 -10.99 6.85 2.64
N GLY A 32 -10.73 7.22 1.39
CA GLY A 32 -9.77 8.27 1.10
C GLY A 32 -8.55 7.89 0.26
N CYS A 33 -8.45 6.65 -0.23
CA CYS A 33 -7.40 6.28 -1.16
C CYS A 33 -7.77 6.72 -2.58
N HIS A 34 -6.99 7.64 -3.14
CA HIS A 34 -7.27 8.16 -4.48
C HIS A 34 -6.92 7.15 -5.57
N TRP A 35 -5.79 6.48 -5.42
CA TRP A 35 -5.35 5.41 -6.31
C TRP A 35 -4.30 4.55 -5.62
N ALA A 36 -4.15 3.33 -6.10
CA ALA A 36 -3.13 2.40 -5.63
C ALA A 36 -2.57 1.60 -6.79
N LYS A 37 -1.27 1.36 -6.76
CA LYS A 37 -0.56 0.51 -7.71
C LYS A 37 0.34 -0.44 -6.95
N VAL A 38 0.56 -1.62 -7.51
CA VAL A 38 1.42 -2.63 -6.92
C VAL A 38 2.50 -2.99 -7.93
N TYR A 39 3.74 -2.98 -7.46
CA TYR A 39 4.91 -3.32 -8.26
C TYR A 39 5.64 -4.49 -7.65
N ARG A 40 6.32 -5.25 -8.49
CA ARG A 40 7.18 -6.36 -8.07
C ARG A 40 8.62 -6.01 -8.41
N ALA A 41 9.55 -6.33 -7.52
CA ALA A 41 10.96 -6.10 -7.80
C ALA A 41 11.42 -6.99 -8.95
N GLU A 42 12.25 -6.44 -9.83
CA GLU A 42 12.74 -7.16 -11.01
C GLU A 42 13.55 -8.42 -10.61
N LYS A 43 14.35 -8.33 -9.56
CA LYS A 43 15.20 -9.44 -9.12
C LYS A 43 14.49 -10.45 -8.23
N ASP A 44 13.39 -10.07 -7.61
CA ASP A 44 12.62 -10.92 -6.72
C ASP A 44 11.13 -10.61 -6.87
N PRO A 45 10.37 -11.43 -7.61
CA PRO A 45 8.96 -11.15 -7.85
C PRO A 45 8.08 -11.25 -6.59
N ASN A 46 8.62 -11.74 -5.48
CA ASN A 46 7.91 -11.76 -4.20
C ASN A 46 8.28 -10.57 -3.29
N ASP A 47 9.15 -9.67 -3.74
CA ASP A 47 9.44 -8.40 -3.10
C ASP A 47 8.52 -7.35 -3.73
N VAL A 48 7.56 -6.85 -2.97
CA VAL A 48 6.40 -6.11 -3.48
C VAL A 48 6.38 -4.71 -2.92
N LEU A 49 6.07 -3.75 -3.78
CA LEU A 49 5.89 -2.35 -3.41
C LEU A 49 4.46 -1.93 -3.72
N PHE A 50 3.75 -1.48 -2.68
CA PHE A 50 2.46 -0.79 -2.83
C PHE A 50 2.74 0.71 -2.90
N LEU A 51 2.21 1.38 -3.90
CA LEU A 51 2.31 2.82 -4.08
C LEU A 51 0.91 3.41 -4.12
N MET A 52 0.62 4.34 -3.22
CA MET A 52 -0.74 4.87 -3.05
C MET A 52 -0.72 6.36 -2.79
N GLU A 53 -1.81 7.02 -3.17
CA GLU A 53 -2.08 8.38 -2.72
C GLU A 53 -3.33 8.36 -1.85
N TRP A 54 -3.23 8.95 -0.66
CA TRP A 54 -4.33 9.07 0.30
C TRP A 54 -4.68 10.53 0.54
N GLU A 55 -5.94 10.82 0.84
CA GLU A 55 -6.38 12.19 1.12
C GLU A 55 -5.68 12.79 2.34
N SER A 56 -5.26 11.95 3.29
CA SER A 56 -4.52 12.37 4.49
C SER A 56 -3.80 11.18 5.14
N HIS A 57 -2.83 11.49 5.99
CA HIS A 57 -2.16 10.49 6.83
C HIS A 57 -3.17 9.81 7.76
N ASP A 58 -4.10 10.58 8.33
CA ASP A 58 -5.12 10.04 9.24
C ASP A 58 -6.04 9.03 8.54
N ALA A 59 -6.44 9.30 7.29
CA ALA A 59 -7.26 8.38 6.50
C ALA A 59 -6.55 7.05 6.26
N PHE A 60 -5.26 7.09 5.94
CA PHE A 60 -4.43 5.89 5.78
C PHE A 60 -4.37 5.09 7.08
N ASN A 61 -4.07 5.75 8.20
CA ASN A 61 -3.99 5.09 9.50
C ASN A 61 -5.32 4.46 9.91
N ALA A 62 -6.42 5.16 9.73
CA ALA A 62 -7.75 4.66 10.06
C ALA A 62 -8.10 3.41 9.24
N SER A 63 -7.76 3.39 7.95
CA SER A 63 -7.95 2.22 7.10
C SER A 63 -7.13 1.02 7.59
N GLY A 64 -5.88 1.25 7.97
CA GLY A 64 -5.01 0.22 8.52
C GLY A 64 -5.53 -0.35 9.83
N GLU A 65 -6.06 0.48 10.70
CA GLU A 65 -6.67 0.05 11.97
C GLU A 65 -7.93 -0.80 11.74
N GLU A 66 -8.75 -0.43 10.76
CA GLU A 66 -10.00 -1.11 10.47
C GLU A 66 -9.80 -2.45 9.76
N SER A 67 -8.94 -2.51 8.75
CA SER A 67 -8.83 -3.64 7.81
C SER A 67 -7.45 -4.27 7.77
N GLY A 68 -6.47 -3.73 8.47
CA GLY A 68 -5.07 -4.13 8.34
C GLY A 68 -4.80 -5.59 8.62
N ASP A 69 -5.45 -6.17 9.62
CA ASP A 69 -5.26 -7.57 9.99
C ASP A 69 -5.75 -8.52 8.90
N ASP A 70 -6.94 -8.25 8.33
CA ASP A 70 -7.50 -9.05 7.24
C ASP A 70 -6.67 -8.91 5.96
N PHE A 71 -6.25 -7.70 5.66
CA PHE A 71 -5.38 -7.41 4.53
C PHE A 71 -4.06 -8.18 4.66
N ASN A 72 -3.46 -8.10 5.83
CA ASN A 72 -2.21 -8.78 6.14
C ASN A 72 -2.34 -10.32 6.03
N ALA A 73 -3.47 -10.87 6.48
CA ALA A 73 -3.73 -12.30 6.37
C ALA A 73 -3.80 -12.77 4.91
N LEU A 74 -4.34 -11.95 4.00
CA LEU A 74 -4.38 -12.26 2.57
C LEU A 74 -3.02 -12.11 1.89
N VAL A 75 -2.29 -11.05 2.21
CA VAL A 75 -0.98 -10.76 1.63
C VAL A 75 0.06 -11.82 2.03
N GLN A 76 -0.04 -12.36 3.24
CA GLN A 76 0.88 -13.35 3.79
C GLN A 76 2.35 -12.91 3.74
N PRO A 77 2.70 -11.82 4.47
CA PRO A 77 4.07 -11.32 4.47
C PRO A 77 5.04 -12.31 5.12
N VAL A 78 6.25 -12.37 4.58
CA VAL A 78 7.36 -13.17 5.14
C VAL A 78 8.50 -12.27 5.61
N SER A 79 8.30 -10.98 5.58
CA SER A 79 9.20 -9.95 6.14
C SER A 79 8.36 -8.92 6.87
N ASP A 80 9.00 -8.02 7.59
CA ASP A 80 8.33 -6.86 8.17
C ASP A 80 7.90 -5.91 7.06
N TRP A 81 6.80 -5.20 7.30
CA TRP A 81 6.36 -4.13 6.43
C TRP A 81 7.28 -2.92 6.58
N ASP A 82 7.67 -2.33 5.46
CA ASP A 82 8.41 -1.07 5.42
C ASP A 82 7.46 0.00 4.85
N ASP A 83 6.76 0.69 5.75
CA ASP A 83 5.77 1.71 5.40
C ASP A 83 6.37 3.09 5.56
N VAL A 84 6.21 3.92 4.52
CA VAL A 84 6.65 5.32 4.57
C VAL A 84 5.54 6.21 4.04
N VAL A 85 5.27 7.29 4.75
CA VAL A 85 4.34 8.33 4.32
C VAL A 85 5.15 9.55 3.88
N TRP A 86 4.93 9.99 2.66
CA TRP A 86 5.67 11.06 2.01
C TRP A 86 4.83 12.31 1.84
N ARG A 87 5.42 13.48 2.00
CA ARG A 87 4.72 14.75 1.80
C ARG A 87 4.71 15.11 0.32
N LEU A 88 3.55 15.08 -0.31
CA LEU A 88 3.40 15.49 -1.71
C LEU A 88 3.72 16.97 -1.91
N SER A 89 3.41 17.81 -0.91
CA SER A 89 3.65 19.24 -0.96
C SER A 89 5.14 19.61 -1.03
N ASP A 90 6.02 18.69 -0.63
CA ASP A 90 7.47 18.91 -0.59
C ASP A 90 8.17 18.35 -1.85
N ALA A 91 7.42 17.97 -2.86
CA ALA A 91 7.97 17.40 -4.09
C ALA A 91 8.89 18.39 -4.80
N VAL A 92 10.02 17.90 -5.26
CA VAL A 92 10.98 18.64 -6.10
C VAL A 92 10.98 17.99 -7.48
N GLU A 93 10.65 18.78 -8.50
CA GLU A 93 10.68 18.28 -9.87
C GLU A 93 12.12 18.24 -10.40
N VAL A 94 12.47 17.12 -10.99
CA VAL A 94 13.77 16.94 -11.67
C VAL A 94 13.50 17.00 -13.17
N LYS A 95 14.21 17.92 -13.83
CA LYS A 95 14.04 18.15 -15.27
C LYS A 95 15.27 17.71 -16.05
#